data_b5f87c5e8e898f5bf1c690b3dfabe466
#
_entry.id   b5f87c5e8e898f5bf1c690b3dfabe466
#
_cell.length_a   1.000
_cell.length_b   1.000
_cell.length_c   1.000
_cell.angle_alpha   90.00
_cell.angle_beta   90.00
_cell.angle_gamma   90.00
#
_symmetry.space_group_name_H-M   'P 1'
#
loop_
_entity.id
_entity.type
_entity.pdbx_description
1 polymer ?
#
loop_
_entity_poly.entity_id
_entity_poly.type
_entity_poly.pdbx_seq_one_letter_code
_entity_poly.pdbx_strand_id
1 'polypeptide(L)'
;FCLSRGLGDVYKRQINEIGGTVIAFRYADGMLDEIQTVAADTVNAQGSGDIHLSPDGKYLYASNRLKADGVAIFKVDETNGTLTKVGYQLTGIHPRNFIITPNGKYLLVACRDTNVIQIFERDQATGLLTDIKKDIKVDKPVCLKFVD
;
A
#
# COMPACT_ATOMS: atom_id res chain seq x y z
N PHE A 1 6.30 2.44 12.23
CA PHE A 1 7.30 2.06 11.23
C PHE A 1 6.80 0.86 10.43
N CYS A 2 6.31 1.09 9.22
CA CYS A 2 5.92 0.00 8.33
C CYS A 2 6.95 -0.09 7.19
N LEU A 3 7.72 -1.18 7.14
CA LEU A 3 8.72 -1.44 6.11
C LEU A 3 8.21 -2.53 5.18
N SER A 4 8.00 -2.20 3.90
CA SER A 4 7.78 -3.19 2.86
C SER A 4 9.11 -3.79 2.43
N ARG A 5 9.24 -5.13 2.55
CA ARG A 5 10.39 -5.87 2.03
C ARG A 5 10.17 -6.17 0.55
N GLY A 6 11.03 -5.67 -0.30
CA GLY A 6 11.07 -5.99 -1.73
C GLY A 6 11.94 -7.19 -2.04
N LEU A 7 11.90 -7.63 -3.29
CA LEU A 7 12.76 -8.66 -3.86
C LEU A 7 14.24 -8.37 -3.57
N GLY A 8 14.88 -9.31 -2.86
CA GLY A 8 16.23 -9.13 -2.36
C GLY A 8 16.33 -8.02 -1.30
N ASP A 9 17.19 -8.14 -0.34
CA ASP A 9 17.33 -7.19 0.77
C ASP A 9 17.88 -5.80 0.37
N VAL A 10 17.91 -5.47 -0.93
CA VAL A 10 18.58 -4.27 -1.48
C VAL A 10 17.76 -2.99 -1.30
N TYR A 11 16.42 -3.07 -1.36
CA TYR A 11 15.56 -1.89 -1.26
C TYR A 11 14.57 -1.99 -0.10
N LYS A 12 14.41 -0.90 0.65
CA LYS A 12 13.40 -0.73 1.72
C LYS A 12 12.50 0.45 1.37
N ARG A 13 11.26 0.41 1.80
CA ARG A 13 10.30 1.51 1.64
C ARG A 13 9.58 1.77 2.93
N GLN A 14 9.40 3.04 3.22
CA GLN A 14 8.74 3.53 4.42
C GLN A 14 7.63 4.48 4.04
N ILE A 15 6.47 4.35 4.69
CA ILE A 15 5.40 5.34 4.62
C ILE A 15 5.44 6.25 5.84
N ASN A 16 5.31 7.55 5.62
CA ASN A 16 5.26 8.57 6.67
C ASN A 16 3.81 9.00 6.88
N GLU A 17 3.26 8.70 8.05
CA GLU A 17 1.85 8.94 8.36
C GLU A 17 1.46 10.41 8.20
N ILE A 18 2.16 11.31 8.88
CA ILE A 18 1.86 12.75 8.88
C ILE A 18 2.35 13.42 7.60
N GLY A 19 3.53 13.03 7.11
CA GLY A 19 4.12 13.60 5.90
C GLY A 19 3.45 13.17 4.60
N GLY A 20 2.65 12.09 4.61
CA GLY A 20 1.93 11.60 3.45
C GLY A 20 2.86 11.14 2.30
N THR A 21 4.07 10.73 2.62
CA THR A 21 5.10 10.36 1.63
C THR A 21 5.53 8.91 1.79
N VAL A 22 5.99 8.31 0.69
CA VAL A 22 6.76 7.07 0.70
C VAL A 22 8.21 7.41 0.40
N ILE A 23 9.11 6.95 1.26
CA ILE A 23 10.56 7.06 1.07
C ILE A 23 11.10 5.71 0.64
N ALA A 24 11.84 5.68 -0.44
CA ALA A 24 12.59 4.52 -0.89
C ALA A 24 14.07 4.64 -0.51
N PHE A 25 14.63 3.55 0.00
CA PHE A 25 16.03 3.46 0.42
C PHE A 25 16.70 2.30 -0.30
N ARG A 26 17.97 2.49 -0.62
CA ARG A 26 18.88 1.38 -0.90
C ARG A 26 19.49 0.90 0.42
N TYR A 27 19.50 -0.39 0.63
CA TYR A 27 20.17 -1.02 1.77
C TYR A 27 21.44 -1.71 1.32
N ALA A 28 22.58 -1.31 1.87
CA ALA A 28 23.86 -1.93 1.64
C ALA A 28 24.74 -1.78 2.89
N ASP A 29 25.48 -2.81 3.24
CA ASP A 29 26.47 -2.81 4.33
C ASP A 29 25.92 -2.27 5.67
N GLY A 30 24.68 -2.61 5.99
CA GLY A 30 24.01 -2.17 7.24
C GLY A 30 23.49 -0.74 7.22
N MET A 31 23.62 -0.02 6.09
CA MET A 31 23.17 1.38 5.94
C MET A 31 21.98 1.50 5.01
N LEU A 32 21.17 2.53 5.24
CA LEU A 32 20.04 2.93 4.40
C LEU A 32 20.35 4.27 3.75
N ASP A 33 20.49 4.25 2.42
CA ASP A 33 20.66 5.47 1.62
C ASP A 33 19.33 5.83 0.98
N GLU A 34 18.82 7.02 1.26
CA GLU A 34 17.61 7.52 0.60
C GLU A 34 17.87 7.72 -0.89
N ILE A 35 17.01 7.12 -1.72
CA ILE A 35 17.08 7.26 -3.19
C ILE A 35 15.91 8.06 -3.76
N GLN A 36 14.78 8.11 -3.05
CA GLN A 36 13.61 8.82 -3.53
C GLN A 36 12.60 9.09 -2.40
N THR A 37 11.95 10.24 -2.45
CA THR A 37 10.72 10.54 -1.69
C THR A 37 9.60 10.90 -2.66
N VAL A 38 8.45 10.20 -2.57
CA VAL A 38 7.27 10.42 -3.42
C VAL A 38 6.02 10.65 -2.59
N ALA A 39 5.09 11.48 -3.07
CA ALA A 39 3.82 11.71 -2.40
C ALA A 39 2.88 10.49 -2.57
N ALA A 40 2.42 9.94 -1.46
CA ALA A 40 1.30 8.99 -1.41
C ALA A 40 -0.02 9.73 -1.19
N ASP A 41 -0.02 10.70 -0.27
CA ASP A 41 -1.14 11.60 0.01
C ASP A 41 -0.94 12.92 -0.75
N THR A 42 -1.92 13.30 -1.57
CA THR A 42 -1.91 14.53 -2.36
C THR A 42 -2.87 15.62 -1.84
N VAL A 43 -3.58 15.34 -0.74
CA VAL A 43 -4.58 16.24 -0.15
C VAL A 43 -4.20 16.72 1.25
N ASN A 44 -2.99 16.43 1.68
CA ASN A 44 -2.45 16.78 3.00
C ASN A 44 -3.40 16.37 4.14
N ALA A 45 -3.82 15.10 4.10
CA ALA A 45 -4.72 14.52 5.12
C ALA A 45 -4.00 14.19 6.42
N GLN A 46 -2.68 13.99 6.38
CA GLN A 46 -1.84 13.61 7.53
C GLN A 46 -2.26 12.29 8.17
N GLY A 47 -2.70 11.34 7.33
CA GLY A 47 -3.27 10.08 7.79
C GLY A 47 -2.86 8.86 6.97
N SER A 48 -1.64 8.83 6.42
CA SER A 48 -1.13 7.62 5.77
C SER A 48 -1.07 6.45 6.78
N GLY A 49 -1.35 5.25 6.30
CA GLY A 49 -1.52 4.08 7.18
C GLY A 49 -0.53 2.97 6.89
N ASP A 50 -0.91 2.07 6.03
CA ASP A 50 -0.18 0.82 5.78
C ASP A 50 0.49 0.82 4.40
N ILE A 51 1.50 -0.03 4.23
CA ILE A 51 2.29 -0.14 3.01
C ILE A 51 2.65 -1.59 2.72
N HIS A 52 2.36 -2.07 1.51
CA HIS A 52 2.71 -3.41 1.06
C HIS A 52 3.21 -3.43 -0.38
N LEU A 53 4.22 -4.27 -0.61
CA LEU A 53 4.67 -4.63 -1.95
C LEU A 53 3.82 -5.80 -2.45
N SER A 54 3.48 -5.81 -3.74
CA SER A 54 2.84 -6.98 -4.35
C SER A 54 3.77 -8.20 -4.32
N PRO A 55 3.23 -9.44 -4.27
CA PRO A 55 4.05 -10.65 -4.20
C PRO A 55 5.05 -10.80 -5.36
N ASP A 56 4.72 -10.24 -6.52
CA ASP A 56 5.58 -10.21 -7.71
C ASP A 56 6.64 -9.09 -7.68
N GLY A 57 6.62 -8.23 -6.63
CA GLY A 57 7.57 -7.13 -6.46
C GLY A 57 7.38 -5.92 -7.38
N LYS A 58 6.40 -5.95 -8.29
CA LYS A 58 6.25 -4.94 -9.36
C LYS A 58 5.50 -3.69 -8.93
N TYR A 59 4.65 -3.78 -7.91
CA TYR A 59 3.80 -2.67 -7.46
C TYR A 59 3.83 -2.52 -5.96
N LEU A 60 3.81 -1.27 -5.52
CA LEU A 60 3.71 -0.87 -4.12
C LEU A 60 2.37 -0.18 -3.89
N TYR A 61 1.73 -0.51 -2.79
CA TYR A 61 0.45 0.05 -2.36
C TYR A 61 0.62 0.76 -1.02
N ALA A 62 -0.02 1.92 -0.88
CA ALA A 62 0.06 2.73 0.34
C ALA A 62 -1.32 3.32 0.68
N SER A 63 -1.86 3.00 1.86
CA SER A 63 -3.17 3.51 2.26
C SER A 63 -3.10 4.90 2.88
N ASN A 64 -4.12 5.71 2.61
CA ASN A 64 -4.30 7.06 3.15
C ASN A 64 -5.70 7.22 3.74
N ARG A 65 -5.80 7.96 4.83
CA ARG A 65 -7.02 8.17 5.63
C ARG A 65 -7.31 9.66 5.81
N LEU A 66 -8.45 9.98 6.40
CA LEU A 66 -8.87 11.26 6.95
C LEU A 66 -9.45 12.27 5.96
N LYS A 67 -9.07 12.27 4.69
CA LYS A 67 -9.67 13.14 3.66
C LYS A 67 -10.03 12.37 2.40
N ALA A 68 -9.04 11.94 1.65
CA ALA A 68 -9.24 11.14 0.46
C ALA A 68 -8.91 9.67 0.77
N ASP A 69 -9.78 9.01 1.55
CA ASP A 69 -9.58 7.63 1.97
C ASP A 69 -9.38 6.72 0.76
N GLY A 70 -8.25 6.03 0.70
CA GLY A 70 -7.90 5.23 -0.45
C GLY A 70 -6.52 4.63 -0.39
N VAL A 71 -6.12 4.03 -1.51
CA VAL A 71 -4.83 3.37 -1.70
C VAL A 71 -4.10 3.96 -2.88
N ALA A 72 -2.95 4.55 -2.64
CA ALA A 72 -2.02 4.98 -3.68
C ALA A 72 -1.30 3.78 -4.28
N ILE A 73 -1.12 3.78 -5.60
CA ILE A 73 -0.55 2.67 -6.37
C ILE A 73 0.69 3.17 -7.08
N PHE A 74 1.81 2.49 -6.85
CA PHE A 74 3.09 2.82 -7.46
C PHE A 74 3.64 1.61 -8.21
N LYS A 75 4.15 1.86 -9.42
CA LYS A 75 5.00 0.91 -10.13
C LYS A 75 6.41 1.00 -9.58
N VAL A 76 7.03 -0.14 -9.34
CA VAL A 76 8.42 -0.25 -8.90
C VAL A 76 9.32 -0.43 -10.10
N ASP A 77 10.38 0.37 -10.19
CA ASP A 77 11.48 0.10 -11.12
C ASP A 77 12.38 -0.97 -10.49
N GLU A 78 12.41 -2.14 -11.10
CA GLU A 78 13.20 -3.30 -10.60
C GLU A 78 14.70 -3.08 -10.66
N THR A 79 15.16 -2.15 -11.50
CA THR A 79 16.60 -1.89 -11.72
C THR A 79 17.18 -1.00 -10.61
N ASN A 80 16.44 0.06 -10.23
CA ASN A 80 16.95 1.07 -9.31
C ASN A 80 16.08 1.27 -8.04
N GLY A 81 14.96 0.54 -7.92
CA GLY A 81 14.08 0.56 -6.75
C GLY A 81 13.19 1.78 -6.62
N THR A 82 13.20 2.70 -7.59
CA THR A 82 12.37 3.91 -7.58
C THR A 82 10.90 3.61 -7.84
N LEU A 83 10.03 4.56 -7.50
CA LEU A 83 8.58 4.45 -7.55
C LEU A 83 8.00 5.47 -8.51
N THR A 84 7.05 5.04 -9.35
CA THR A 84 6.24 5.91 -10.20
C THR A 84 4.78 5.72 -9.83
N LYS A 85 4.08 6.78 -9.42
CA LYS A 85 2.64 6.71 -9.11
C LYS A 85 1.86 6.43 -10.39
N VAL A 86 1.08 5.35 -10.40
CA VAL A 86 0.29 4.91 -11.56
C VAL A 86 -1.22 4.98 -11.30
N GLY A 87 -1.65 5.14 -10.05
CA GLY A 87 -3.06 5.22 -9.73
C GLY A 87 -3.35 5.55 -8.28
N TYR A 88 -4.64 5.73 -8.00
CA TYR A 88 -5.21 5.91 -6.68
C TYR A 88 -6.60 5.28 -6.64
N GLN A 89 -6.84 4.34 -5.74
CA GLN A 89 -8.12 3.69 -5.57
C GLN A 89 -8.83 4.24 -4.33
N LEU A 90 -9.99 4.86 -4.51
CA LEU A 90 -10.84 5.25 -3.37
C LEU A 90 -11.39 4.00 -2.67
N THR A 91 -11.51 4.08 -1.35
CA THR A 91 -12.02 3.02 -0.49
C THR A 91 -13.15 3.52 0.40
N GLY A 92 -13.64 2.65 1.28
CA GLY A 92 -14.43 3.06 2.44
C GLY A 92 -13.60 3.87 3.44
N ILE A 93 -14.27 4.36 4.49
CA ILE A 93 -13.68 5.31 5.44
C ILE A 93 -12.66 4.62 6.34
N HIS A 94 -11.51 5.27 6.51
CA HIS A 94 -10.41 4.89 7.37
C HIS A 94 -9.79 3.53 7.01
N PRO A 95 -9.18 3.41 5.81
CA PRO A 95 -8.46 2.20 5.40
C PRO A 95 -7.18 2.02 6.25
N ARG A 96 -7.38 1.43 7.44
CA ARG A 96 -6.36 1.32 8.50
C ARG A 96 -5.22 0.37 8.13
N ASN A 97 -5.59 -0.73 7.48
CA ASN A 97 -4.69 -1.81 7.11
C ASN A 97 -5.24 -2.48 5.85
N PHE A 98 -4.37 -3.05 5.06
CA PHE A 98 -4.77 -3.87 3.93
C PHE A 98 -3.79 -5.04 3.74
N ILE A 99 -4.18 -6.03 2.97
CA ILE A 99 -3.35 -7.19 2.67
C ILE A 99 -3.57 -7.63 1.23
N ILE A 100 -2.51 -8.11 0.59
CA ILE A 100 -2.58 -8.66 -0.76
C ILE A 100 -2.60 -10.19 -0.64
N THR A 101 -3.49 -10.86 -1.36
CA THR A 101 -3.55 -12.34 -1.36
C THR A 101 -2.22 -12.93 -1.84
N PRO A 102 -1.80 -14.11 -1.33
CA PRO A 102 -0.53 -14.73 -1.73
C PRO A 102 -0.38 -14.95 -3.23
N ASN A 103 -1.50 -15.20 -3.94
CA ASN A 103 -1.53 -15.32 -5.39
C ASN A 103 -1.47 -13.97 -6.15
N GLY A 104 -1.45 -12.84 -5.43
CA GLY A 104 -1.38 -11.50 -5.99
C GLY A 104 -2.63 -11.01 -6.71
N LYS A 105 -3.75 -11.76 -6.67
CA LYS A 105 -4.97 -11.45 -7.43
C LYS A 105 -5.89 -10.45 -6.77
N TYR A 106 -5.90 -10.40 -5.44
CA TYR A 106 -6.82 -9.55 -4.69
C TYR A 106 -6.08 -8.72 -3.65
N LEU A 107 -6.63 -7.55 -3.36
CA LEU A 107 -6.24 -6.69 -2.27
C LEU A 107 -7.46 -6.48 -1.38
N LEU A 108 -7.33 -6.79 -0.10
CA LEU A 108 -8.38 -6.66 0.91
C LEU A 108 -8.06 -5.46 1.80
N VAL A 109 -9.01 -4.53 1.94
CA VAL A 109 -8.83 -3.30 2.71
C VAL A 109 -9.76 -3.29 3.92
N ALA A 110 -9.18 -3.17 5.11
CA ALA A 110 -9.91 -2.99 6.36
C ALA A 110 -10.35 -1.53 6.52
N CYS A 111 -11.58 -1.22 6.14
CA CYS A 111 -12.19 0.11 6.26
C CYS A 111 -12.88 0.25 7.61
N ARG A 112 -12.13 0.72 8.63
CA ARG A 112 -12.55 0.72 10.02
C ARG A 112 -13.92 1.39 10.25
N ASP A 113 -14.10 2.59 9.70
CA ASP A 113 -15.29 3.41 10.01
C ASP A 113 -16.46 3.15 9.06
N THR A 114 -16.25 2.39 7.99
CA THR A 114 -17.31 1.84 7.14
C THR A 114 -17.80 0.47 7.61
N ASN A 115 -17.09 -0.17 8.57
CA ASN A 115 -17.39 -1.49 9.11
C ASN A 115 -17.40 -2.59 8.04
N VAL A 116 -16.43 -2.55 7.11
CA VAL A 116 -16.30 -3.55 6.05
C VAL A 116 -14.82 -3.86 5.79
N ILE A 117 -14.61 -5.06 5.26
CA ILE A 117 -13.41 -5.41 4.51
C ILE A 117 -13.80 -5.34 3.04
N GLN A 118 -13.28 -4.37 2.31
CA GLN A 118 -13.49 -4.26 0.86
C GLN A 118 -12.52 -5.16 0.11
N ILE A 119 -13.00 -5.74 -0.98
CA ILE A 119 -12.21 -6.64 -1.83
C ILE A 119 -12.05 -6.03 -3.20
N PHE A 120 -10.81 -5.80 -3.58
CA PHE A 120 -10.44 -5.30 -4.90
C PHE A 120 -9.73 -6.39 -5.70
N GLU A 121 -10.14 -6.59 -6.95
CA GLU A 121 -9.36 -7.37 -7.90
C GLU A 121 -8.17 -6.54 -8.37
N ARG A 122 -6.99 -7.17 -8.38
CA ARG A 122 -5.75 -6.55 -8.80
C ARG A 122 -5.38 -7.01 -10.21
N ASP A 123 -5.27 -6.08 -11.14
CA ASP A 123 -4.64 -6.32 -12.41
C ASP A 123 -3.11 -6.45 -12.21
N GLN A 124 -2.57 -7.63 -12.43
CA GLN A 124 -1.15 -7.91 -12.18
C GLN A 124 -0.22 -7.25 -13.21
N ALA A 125 -0.72 -6.86 -14.38
CA ALA A 125 0.07 -6.20 -15.42
C ALA A 125 0.18 -4.69 -15.20
N THR A 126 -0.87 -4.06 -14.68
CA THR A 126 -0.96 -2.60 -14.48
C THR A 126 -0.87 -2.17 -13.02
N GLY A 127 -1.10 -3.10 -12.08
CA GLY A 127 -1.20 -2.83 -10.66
C GLY A 127 -2.51 -2.18 -10.22
N LEU A 128 -3.39 -1.81 -11.16
CA LEU A 128 -4.65 -1.13 -10.87
C LEU A 128 -5.63 -2.04 -10.15
N LEU A 129 -6.52 -1.42 -9.37
CA LEU A 129 -7.50 -2.09 -8.54
C LEU A 129 -8.91 -1.85 -9.07
N THR A 130 -9.74 -2.88 -9.04
CA THR A 130 -11.16 -2.81 -9.38
C THR A 130 -11.99 -3.34 -8.21
N ASP A 131 -12.90 -2.53 -7.68
CA ASP A 131 -13.82 -2.93 -6.62
C ASP A 131 -14.81 -3.97 -7.16
N ILE A 132 -14.76 -5.19 -6.62
CA ILE A 132 -15.63 -6.31 -7.06
C ILE A 132 -16.98 -6.33 -6.35
N LYS A 133 -17.26 -5.36 -5.47
CA LYS A 133 -18.53 -5.21 -4.73
C LYS A 133 -18.92 -6.44 -3.90
N LYS A 134 -17.94 -7.14 -3.34
CA LYS A 134 -18.12 -8.30 -2.46
C LYS A 134 -17.56 -8.04 -1.06
N ASP A 135 -18.03 -6.95 -0.46
CA ASP A 135 -17.57 -6.52 0.86
C ASP A 135 -17.97 -7.52 1.95
N ILE A 136 -17.07 -7.73 2.90
CA ILE A 136 -17.32 -8.52 4.09
C ILE A 136 -17.65 -7.55 5.23
N LYS A 137 -18.83 -7.69 5.83
CA LYS A 137 -19.25 -6.88 6.99
C LYS A 137 -18.52 -7.34 8.25
N VAL A 138 -17.74 -6.45 8.83
CA VAL A 138 -16.99 -6.67 10.08
C VAL A 138 -16.97 -5.37 10.86
N ASP A 139 -17.30 -5.40 12.14
CA ASP A 139 -17.27 -4.20 12.98
C ASP A 139 -15.82 -3.74 13.21
N LYS A 140 -15.53 -2.51 12.82
CA LYS A 140 -14.25 -1.80 13.00
C LYS A 140 -12.99 -2.62 12.72
N PRO A 141 -12.84 -3.22 11.53
CA PRO A 141 -11.64 -4.00 11.21
C PRO A 141 -10.41 -3.11 11.17
N VAL A 142 -9.32 -3.52 11.81
CA VAL A 142 -8.07 -2.74 11.92
C VAL A 142 -6.81 -3.50 11.51
N CYS A 143 -6.89 -4.81 11.37
CA CYS A 143 -5.75 -5.65 10.98
C CYS A 143 -6.22 -6.92 10.28
N LEU A 144 -5.59 -7.24 9.16
CA LEU A 144 -5.80 -8.45 8.39
C LEU A 144 -4.52 -9.27 8.37
N LYS A 145 -4.65 -10.59 8.54
CA LYS A 145 -3.55 -11.54 8.43
C LYS A 145 -4.03 -12.81 7.75
N PHE A 146 -3.24 -13.33 6.81
CA PHE A 146 -3.37 -14.71 6.39
C PHE A 146 -2.65 -15.62 7.40
N VAL A 147 -3.23 -16.76 7.67
CA VAL A 147 -2.62 -17.85 8.43
C VAL A 147 -2.29 -18.98 7.47
N ASP A 148 -1.13 -19.62 7.66
CA ASP A 148 -0.69 -20.77 6.88
C ASP A 148 -1.37 -22.04 7.38
#